data_e5f50556d3c5a7b9d309079f091470c2
#
_entry.id   e5f50556d3c5a7b9d309079f091470c2
#
_cell.length_a   1.000
_cell.length_b   1.000
_cell.length_c   1.000
_cell.angle_alpha   90.00
_cell.angle_beta   90.00
_cell.angle_gamma   90.00
#
_symmetry.space_group_name_H-M   'P 1'
#
loop_
_entity.id
_entity.type
_entity.pdbx_description
1 polymer ?
#
loop_
_entity_poly.entity_id
_entity_poly.type
_entity_poly.pdbx_seq_one_letter_code
_entity_poly.pdbx_strand_id
1 'polypeptide(L)'
;MFASLNLTDIEFESSMANANYYELMQLVETQKCRHQEWRILMHKRLEGLRVYVAKHLGVESARYHDGERRYVELLTPDKKPFHISNDNTITLIGNSLVVSVLIVTAIEFDGGIEPCSCLLQARHNQGAVEFKVAEKKNHWTTKPDEITAQIMKKIKSSLSYNPLR
;
A
#
# COMPACT_ATOMS: atom_id res chain seq x y z
N MET A 1 -1.98 -21.84 59.02
CA MET A 1 -0.93 -22.71 58.54
C MET A 1 -0.43 -22.17 57.20
N PHE A 2 0.69 -21.51 57.17
CA PHE A 2 1.27 -21.03 55.95
C PHE A 2 2.04 -22.13 55.29
N ALA A 3 1.66 -22.54 54.08
CA ALA A 3 2.45 -23.45 53.29
C ALA A 3 3.77 -22.73 52.96
N SER A 4 4.90 -23.22 53.42
CA SER A 4 6.19 -22.75 53.01
C SER A 4 6.37 -23.15 51.56
N LEU A 5 6.20 -22.18 50.67
CA LEU A 5 6.62 -22.33 49.30
C LEU A 5 8.14 -22.55 49.31
N ASN A 6 8.57 -23.66 48.77
CA ASN A 6 10.00 -23.92 48.60
C ASN A 6 10.59 -22.89 47.67
N LEU A 7 11.68 -22.25 48.08
CA LEU A 7 12.42 -21.27 47.26
C LEU A 7 12.72 -21.80 45.84
N THR A 8 12.95 -23.10 45.71
CA THR A 8 13.18 -23.80 44.44
C THR A 8 11.97 -23.78 43.53
N ASP A 9 10.77 -23.87 44.07
CA ASP A 9 9.53 -23.82 43.27
C ASP A 9 9.26 -22.41 42.75
N ILE A 10 9.55 -21.38 43.56
CA ILE A 10 9.41 -19.97 43.17
C ILE A 10 10.42 -19.60 42.07
N GLU A 11 11.67 -20.04 42.22
CA GLU A 11 12.71 -19.82 41.23
C GLU A 11 12.40 -20.52 39.91
N PHE A 12 11.86 -21.73 39.95
CA PHE A 12 11.46 -22.48 38.76
C PHE A 12 10.29 -21.83 38.04
N GLU A 13 9.24 -21.40 38.73
CA GLU A 13 8.10 -20.70 38.15
C GLU A 13 8.52 -19.35 37.54
N SER A 14 9.41 -18.60 38.20
CA SER A 14 9.92 -17.34 37.68
C SER A 14 10.79 -17.54 36.44
N SER A 15 11.61 -18.60 36.42
CA SER A 15 12.42 -18.93 35.24
C SER A 15 11.55 -19.34 34.04
N MET A 16 10.50 -20.14 34.25
CA MET A 16 9.56 -20.53 33.19
C MET A 16 8.74 -19.32 32.68
N ALA A 17 8.30 -18.46 33.58
CA ALA A 17 7.58 -17.22 33.20
C ALA A 17 8.46 -16.29 32.35
N ASN A 18 9.74 -16.15 32.70
CA ASN A 18 10.72 -15.39 31.96
C ASN A 18 11.00 -16.01 30.59
N ALA A 19 11.10 -17.33 30.48
CA ALA A 19 11.28 -18.04 29.21
C ALA A 19 10.09 -17.83 28.26
N ASN A 20 8.86 -17.93 28.78
CA ASN A 20 7.65 -17.68 28.00
C ASN A 20 7.56 -16.23 27.54
N TYR A 21 7.88 -15.28 28.40
CA TYR A 21 7.92 -13.86 28.05
C TYR A 21 8.96 -13.59 26.97
N TYR A 22 10.14 -14.17 27.08
CA TYR A 22 11.22 -14.04 26.09
C TYR A 22 10.80 -14.60 24.73
N GLU A 23 10.12 -15.75 24.71
CA GLU A 23 9.56 -16.32 23.48
C GLU A 23 8.55 -15.37 22.84
N LEU A 24 7.65 -14.78 23.63
CA LEU A 24 6.68 -13.79 23.14
C LEU A 24 7.38 -12.56 22.58
N MET A 25 8.43 -12.08 23.21
CA MET A 25 9.24 -10.98 22.69
C MET A 25 9.83 -11.31 21.33
N GLN A 26 10.39 -12.51 21.16
CA GLN A 26 10.94 -12.95 19.88
C GLN A 26 9.86 -13.04 18.78
N LEU A 27 8.67 -13.51 19.11
CA LEU A 27 7.55 -13.56 18.17
C LEU A 27 7.13 -12.16 17.74
N VAL A 28 7.08 -11.20 18.66
CA VAL A 28 6.77 -9.79 18.34
C VAL A 28 7.83 -9.19 17.42
N GLU A 29 9.10 -9.41 17.72
CA GLU A 29 10.21 -8.93 16.88
C GLU A 29 10.16 -9.53 15.47
N THR A 30 9.92 -10.83 15.36
CA THR A 30 9.77 -11.52 14.09
C THR A 30 8.59 -10.96 13.29
N GLN A 31 7.46 -10.73 13.95
CA GLN A 31 6.27 -10.14 13.31
C GLN A 31 6.57 -8.74 12.78
N LYS A 32 7.25 -7.90 13.57
CA LYS A 32 7.65 -6.55 13.14
C LYS A 32 8.56 -6.59 11.92
N CYS A 33 9.52 -7.49 11.88
CA CYS A 33 10.40 -7.67 10.73
C CYS A 33 9.60 -8.07 9.48
N ARG A 34 8.68 -9.02 9.59
CA ARG A 34 7.81 -9.45 8.49
C ARG A 34 6.93 -8.32 7.98
N HIS A 35 6.36 -7.51 8.87
CA HIS A 35 5.58 -6.34 8.50
C HIS A 35 6.43 -5.31 7.75
N GLN A 36 7.66 -5.08 8.20
CA GLN A 36 8.57 -4.15 7.55
C GLN A 36 8.97 -4.64 6.15
N GLU A 37 9.29 -5.92 6.01
CA GLU A 37 9.59 -6.53 4.71
C GLU A 37 8.40 -6.42 3.75
N TRP A 38 7.20 -6.68 4.26
CA TRP A 38 5.96 -6.54 3.49
C TRP A 38 5.76 -5.08 3.02
N ARG A 39 5.95 -4.10 3.90
CA ARG A 39 5.84 -2.68 3.54
C ARG A 39 6.82 -2.27 2.46
N ILE A 40 8.06 -2.71 2.56
CA ILE A 40 9.10 -2.44 1.55
C ILE A 40 8.71 -3.06 0.22
N LEU A 41 8.24 -4.29 0.21
CA LEU A 41 7.78 -4.98 -0.99
C LEU A 41 6.60 -4.24 -1.64
N MET A 42 5.60 -3.88 -0.86
CA MET A 42 4.41 -3.19 -1.36
C MET A 42 4.76 -1.82 -1.93
N HIS A 43 5.60 -1.06 -1.24
CA HIS A 43 6.08 0.23 -1.73
C HIS A 43 6.83 0.09 -3.06
N LYS A 44 7.75 -0.86 -3.14
CA LYS A 44 8.51 -1.13 -4.37
C LYS A 44 7.60 -1.50 -5.54
N ARG A 45 6.59 -2.35 -5.31
CA ARG A 45 5.66 -2.77 -6.36
C ARG A 45 4.73 -1.63 -6.80
N LEU A 46 4.25 -0.83 -5.87
CA LEU A 46 3.44 0.35 -6.18
C LEU A 46 4.24 1.40 -6.96
N GLU A 47 5.47 1.67 -6.56
CA GLU A 47 6.36 2.57 -7.28
C GLU A 47 6.70 2.03 -8.68
N GLY A 48 6.91 0.73 -8.81
CA GLY A 48 7.08 0.08 -10.10
C GLY A 48 5.87 0.23 -11.01
N LEU A 49 4.66 0.12 -10.46
CA LEU A 49 3.42 0.36 -11.20
C LEU A 49 3.29 1.82 -11.63
N ARG A 50 3.61 2.76 -10.74
CA ARG A 50 3.64 4.19 -11.08
C ARG A 50 4.53 4.48 -12.29
N VAL A 51 5.75 3.94 -12.27
CA VAL A 51 6.69 4.08 -13.38
C VAL A 51 6.14 3.44 -14.66
N TYR A 52 5.52 2.28 -14.56
CA TYR A 52 4.91 1.60 -15.70
C TYR A 52 3.79 2.44 -16.33
N VAL A 53 2.92 3.03 -15.52
CA VAL A 53 1.86 3.93 -15.99
C VAL A 53 2.46 5.18 -16.66
N ALA A 54 3.48 5.76 -16.06
CA ALA A 54 4.17 6.92 -16.63
C ALA A 54 4.81 6.60 -17.99
N LYS A 55 5.41 5.43 -18.13
CA LYS A 55 5.94 4.94 -19.44
C LYS A 55 4.83 4.76 -20.45
N HIS A 56 3.73 4.17 -20.06
CA HIS A 56 2.56 3.96 -20.92
C HIS A 56 2.04 5.28 -21.47
N LEU A 57 2.09 6.35 -20.67
CA LEU A 57 1.68 7.69 -21.06
C LEU A 57 2.78 8.51 -21.75
N GLY A 58 4.00 7.98 -21.81
CA GLY A 58 5.14 8.70 -22.39
C GLY A 58 5.67 9.86 -21.54
N VAL A 59 5.40 9.86 -20.23
CA VAL A 59 5.76 10.97 -19.31
C VAL A 59 6.70 10.53 -18.16
N GLU A 60 7.39 9.41 -18.30
CA GLU A 60 8.18 8.84 -17.20
C GLU A 60 9.29 9.74 -16.68
N SER A 61 9.96 10.49 -17.56
CA SER A 61 11.04 11.42 -17.21
C SER A 61 10.57 12.87 -17.15
N ALA A 62 9.32 13.14 -17.54
CA ALA A 62 8.78 14.48 -17.56
C ALA A 62 8.32 14.93 -16.17
N ARG A 63 8.51 16.20 -15.89
CA ARG A 63 7.99 16.88 -14.70
C ARG A 63 7.22 18.11 -15.16
N TYR A 64 6.37 18.63 -14.29
CA TYR A 64 5.74 19.91 -14.56
C TYR A 64 6.80 20.98 -14.83
N HIS A 65 6.44 22.02 -15.51
CA HIS A 65 7.33 23.14 -15.81
C HIS A 65 7.93 23.81 -14.57
N ASP A 66 7.36 23.60 -13.36
CA ASP A 66 7.97 24.01 -12.09
C ASP A 66 9.10 23.08 -11.63
N GLY A 67 9.28 21.91 -12.28
CA GLY A 67 10.34 20.95 -11.99
C GLY A 67 10.17 20.11 -10.72
N GLU A 68 9.14 20.37 -9.93
CA GLU A 68 8.97 19.75 -8.60
C GLU A 68 8.07 18.51 -8.59
N ARG A 69 7.05 18.48 -9.46
CA ARG A 69 6.06 17.39 -9.47
C ARG A 69 6.20 16.51 -10.68
N ARG A 70 5.93 15.22 -10.48
CA ARG A 70 5.86 14.25 -11.57
C ARG A 70 4.45 14.22 -12.15
N TYR A 71 4.32 13.89 -13.44
CA TYR A 71 3.01 13.73 -14.09
C TYR A 71 2.19 12.55 -13.54
N VAL A 72 2.86 11.53 -13.02
CA VAL A 72 2.20 10.41 -12.34
C VAL A 72 2.78 10.27 -10.95
N GLU A 73 1.93 10.42 -9.94
CA GLU A 73 2.30 10.37 -8.53
C GLU A 73 1.43 9.39 -7.75
N LEU A 74 1.99 8.85 -6.68
CA LEU A 74 1.24 8.10 -5.68
C LEU A 74 0.99 9.00 -4.47
N LEU A 75 -0.26 9.09 -4.07
CA LEU A 75 -0.69 9.81 -2.89
C LEU A 75 -1.45 8.88 -1.94
N THR A 76 -1.50 9.25 -0.68
CA THR A 76 -2.41 8.62 0.28
C THR A 76 -3.87 8.97 -0.07
N PRO A 77 -4.88 8.22 0.43
CA PRO A 77 -6.29 8.56 0.17
C PRO A 77 -6.67 9.97 0.63
N ASP A 78 -5.98 10.53 1.62
CA ASP A 78 -6.14 11.92 2.07
C ASP A 78 -5.25 12.92 1.31
N LYS A 79 -4.73 12.53 0.15
CA LYS A 79 -3.97 13.37 -0.80
C LYS A 79 -2.63 13.89 -0.30
N LYS A 80 -1.97 13.14 0.58
CA LYS A 80 -0.60 13.40 1.02
C LYS A 80 0.38 12.52 0.24
N PRO A 81 1.66 12.90 0.12
CA PRO A 81 2.64 12.04 -0.51
C PRO A 81 2.65 10.64 0.11
N PHE A 82 2.59 9.61 -0.73
CA PHE A 82 2.62 8.22 -0.27
C PHE A 82 4.01 7.89 0.29
N HIS A 83 4.02 7.39 1.52
CA HIS A 83 5.23 6.94 2.20
C HIS A 83 5.00 5.58 2.83
N ILE A 84 6.03 4.74 2.82
CA ILE A 84 5.94 3.37 3.34
C ILE A 84 5.56 3.30 4.83
N SER A 85 5.87 4.35 5.59
CA SER A 85 5.54 4.45 7.01
C SER A 85 4.09 4.90 7.30
N ASN A 86 3.31 5.22 6.26
CA ASN A 86 1.94 5.70 6.43
C ASN A 86 0.98 4.56 6.74
N ASP A 87 0.70 4.33 8.02
CA ASP A 87 -0.23 3.30 8.48
C ASP A 87 -1.68 3.56 8.03
N ASN A 88 -2.03 4.82 7.74
CA ASN A 88 -3.36 5.23 7.27
C ASN A 88 -3.75 4.61 5.92
N THR A 89 -2.78 4.10 5.17
CA THR A 89 -3.01 3.47 3.87
C THR A 89 -3.30 1.97 3.96
N ILE A 90 -3.10 1.38 5.14
CA ILE A 90 -3.18 -0.07 5.34
C ILE A 90 -4.49 -0.41 6.04
N THR A 91 -5.24 -1.32 5.43
CA THR A 91 -6.51 -1.83 5.97
C THR A 91 -6.50 -3.35 5.95
N LEU A 92 -7.00 -3.96 7.02
CA LEU A 92 -7.23 -5.41 7.07
C LEU A 92 -8.59 -5.71 6.47
N ILE A 93 -8.62 -6.44 5.36
CA ILE A 93 -9.85 -6.90 4.71
C ILE A 93 -9.84 -8.43 4.73
N GLY A 94 -10.74 -9.02 5.54
CA GLY A 94 -10.67 -10.46 5.82
C GLY A 94 -9.36 -10.79 6.54
N ASN A 95 -8.57 -11.69 5.97
CA ASN A 95 -7.26 -12.08 6.49
C ASN A 95 -6.09 -11.42 5.73
N SER A 96 -6.36 -10.46 4.85
CA SER A 96 -5.36 -9.83 4.01
C SER A 96 -5.15 -8.37 4.35
N LEU A 97 -3.88 -7.96 4.45
CA LEU A 97 -3.53 -6.55 4.51
C LEU A 97 -3.60 -5.95 3.11
N VAL A 98 -4.34 -4.86 2.98
CA VAL A 98 -4.55 -4.15 1.72
C VAL A 98 -4.02 -2.73 1.86
N VAL A 99 -3.19 -2.31 0.91
CA VAL A 99 -2.72 -0.92 0.80
C VAL A 99 -3.64 -0.19 -0.16
N SER A 100 -4.16 0.95 0.26
CA SER A 100 -4.96 1.85 -0.58
C SER A 100 -4.17 3.12 -0.89
N VAL A 101 -4.01 3.43 -2.17
CA VAL A 101 -3.31 4.62 -2.65
C VAL A 101 -4.09 5.28 -3.78
N LEU A 102 -3.92 6.59 -3.92
CA LEU A 102 -4.33 7.30 -5.12
C LEU A 102 -3.17 7.32 -6.11
N ILE A 103 -3.41 6.87 -7.33
CA ILE A 103 -2.53 7.20 -8.44
C ILE A 103 -3.11 8.44 -9.12
N VAL A 104 -2.33 9.50 -9.18
CA VAL A 104 -2.73 10.80 -9.73
C VAL A 104 -1.96 11.05 -11.00
N THR A 105 -2.69 11.27 -12.09
CA THR A 105 -2.12 11.61 -13.38
C THR A 105 -2.50 13.05 -13.70
N ALA A 106 -1.51 13.89 -13.94
CA ALA A 106 -1.71 15.27 -14.33
C ALA A 106 -1.83 15.38 -15.86
N ILE A 107 -2.94 15.90 -16.33
CA ILE A 107 -3.18 16.12 -17.74
C ILE A 107 -3.03 17.62 -18.03
N GLU A 108 -2.04 17.95 -18.83
CA GLU A 108 -1.86 19.33 -19.30
C GLU A 108 -2.75 19.61 -20.50
N PHE A 109 -3.35 20.78 -20.52
CA PHE A 109 -4.13 21.31 -21.61
C PHE A 109 -3.95 22.84 -21.70
N ASP A 110 -4.45 23.48 -22.74
CA ASP A 110 -4.25 24.93 -22.97
C ASP A 110 -4.72 25.83 -21.82
N GLY A 111 -5.65 25.38 -21.01
CA GLY A 111 -6.15 26.13 -19.84
C GLY A 111 -5.47 25.84 -18.51
N GLY A 112 -4.53 24.91 -18.46
CA GLY A 112 -3.84 24.53 -17.22
C GLY A 112 -3.56 23.05 -17.08
N ILE A 113 -3.71 22.54 -15.87
CA ILE A 113 -3.45 21.14 -15.51
C ILE A 113 -4.67 20.57 -14.79
N GLU A 114 -5.16 19.44 -15.27
CA GLU A 114 -6.24 18.68 -14.62
C GLU A 114 -5.67 17.44 -13.95
N PRO A 115 -5.73 17.32 -12.62
CA PRO A 115 -5.34 16.11 -11.93
C PRO A 115 -6.47 15.07 -12.01
N CYS A 116 -6.12 13.88 -12.50
CA CYS A 116 -7.03 12.75 -12.57
C CYS A 116 -6.58 11.68 -11.57
N SER A 117 -7.38 11.40 -10.57
CA SER A 117 -7.05 10.43 -9.53
C SER A 117 -7.84 9.13 -9.69
N CYS A 118 -7.18 8.03 -9.36
CA CYS A 118 -7.77 6.70 -9.33
C CYS A 118 -7.35 6.03 -8.03
N LEU A 119 -8.32 5.54 -7.26
CA LEU A 119 -8.03 4.82 -6.03
C LEU A 119 -7.67 3.37 -6.37
N LEU A 120 -6.45 2.99 -6.01
CA LEU A 120 -5.92 1.65 -6.19
C LEU A 120 -5.83 0.92 -4.87
N GLN A 121 -6.02 -0.37 -4.92
CA GLN A 121 -5.72 -1.29 -3.83
C GLN A 121 -4.65 -2.28 -4.27
N ALA A 122 -3.74 -2.60 -3.37
CA ALA A 122 -2.69 -3.58 -3.58
C ALA A 122 -2.66 -4.55 -2.40
N ARG A 123 -2.44 -5.83 -2.68
CA ARG A 123 -2.28 -6.87 -1.66
C ARG A 123 -1.24 -7.88 -2.09
N HIS A 124 -0.66 -8.55 -1.10
CA HIS A 124 0.18 -9.72 -1.34
C HIS A 124 -0.67 -10.98 -1.23
N ASN A 125 -0.64 -11.82 -2.25
CA ASN A 125 -1.39 -13.07 -2.29
C ASN A 125 -0.58 -14.15 -3.00
N GLN A 126 -0.37 -15.28 -2.33
CA GLN A 126 0.33 -16.45 -2.88
C GLN A 126 1.68 -16.13 -3.55
N GLY A 127 2.50 -15.33 -2.89
CA GLY A 127 3.84 -14.97 -3.38
C GLY A 127 3.90 -13.84 -4.41
N ALA A 128 2.76 -13.24 -4.77
CA ALA A 128 2.68 -12.15 -5.74
C ALA A 128 1.93 -10.95 -5.18
N VAL A 129 2.25 -9.77 -5.67
CA VAL A 129 1.48 -8.55 -5.39
C VAL A 129 0.44 -8.36 -6.47
N GLU A 130 -0.80 -8.25 -6.04
CA GLU A 130 -1.96 -8.02 -6.89
C GLU A 130 -2.48 -6.61 -6.72
N PHE A 131 -3.01 -6.05 -7.78
CA PHE A 131 -3.59 -4.71 -7.83
C PHE A 131 -5.02 -4.76 -8.34
N LYS A 132 -5.84 -3.81 -7.89
CA LYS A 132 -7.13 -3.52 -8.51
C LYS A 132 -7.50 -2.05 -8.36
N VAL A 133 -8.36 -1.55 -9.23
CA VAL A 133 -9.08 -0.31 -9.02
C VAL A 133 -10.15 -0.56 -7.94
N ALA A 134 -10.21 0.30 -6.93
CA ALA A 134 -11.02 0.07 -5.72
C ALA A 134 -12.50 -0.19 -5.97
N GLU A 135 -13.08 0.42 -6.99
CA GLU A 135 -14.50 0.29 -7.34
C GLU A 135 -14.84 -1.02 -8.04
N LYS A 136 -13.84 -1.74 -8.54
CA LYS A 136 -14.05 -3.00 -9.27
C LYS A 136 -13.89 -4.19 -8.34
N LYS A 137 -14.99 -4.80 -7.96
CA LYS A 137 -14.99 -6.03 -7.17
C LYS A 137 -14.36 -7.16 -7.98
N ASN A 138 -13.48 -7.93 -7.34
CA ASN A 138 -12.88 -9.18 -7.85
C ASN A 138 -12.02 -9.05 -9.12
N HIS A 139 -11.52 -7.86 -9.45
CA HIS A 139 -10.61 -7.64 -10.59
C HIS A 139 -9.14 -7.51 -10.15
N TRP A 140 -8.71 -8.35 -9.23
CA TRP A 140 -7.32 -8.40 -8.83
C TRP A 140 -6.45 -8.95 -9.97
N THR A 141 -5.35 -8.30 -10.26
CA THR A 141 -4.40 -8.72 -11.30
C THR A 141 -2.96 -8.49 -10.87
N THR A 142 -2.09 -9.38 -11.27
CA THR A 142 -0.63 -9.24 -11.11
C THR A 142 0.02 -8.57 -12.31
N LYS A 143 -0.72 -8.38 -13.40
CA LYS A 143 -0.20 -7.91 -14.69
C LYS A 143 -0.26 -6.39 -14.79
N PRO A 144 0.88 -5.70 -14.97
CA PRO A 144 0.92 -4.24 -15.06
C PRO A 144 0.10 -3.66 -16.21
N ASP A 145 0.03 -4.35 -17.33
CA ASP A 145 -0.76 -3.92 -18.49
C ASP A 145 -2.27 -3.96 -18.20
N GLU A 146 -2.75 -4.99 -17.52
CA GLU A 146 -4.16 -5.09 -17.15
C GLU A 146 -4.59 -4.01 -16.16
N ILE A 147 -3.80 -3.77 -15.10
CA ILE A 147 -4.14 -2.72 -14.14
C ILE A 147 -4.02 -1.33 -14.76
N THR A 148 -3.04 -1.12 -15.64
CA THR A 148 -2.91 0.15 -16.38
C THR A 148 -4.12 0.39 -17.26
N ALA A 149 -4.64 -0.63 -17.95
CA ALA A 149 -5.87 -0.53 -18.74
C ALA A 149 -7.08 -0.15 -17.87
N GLN A 150 -7.21 -0.72 -16.67
CA GLN A 150 -8.26 -0.36 -15.71
C GLN A 150 -8.15 1.10 -15.24
N ILE A 151 -6.93 1.56 -14.96
CA ILE A 151 -6.65 2.96 -14.56
C ILE A 151 -7.04 3.91 -15.70
N MET A 152 -6.61 3.61 -16.93
CA MET A 152 -6.93 4.44 -18.10
C MET A 152 -8.44 4.51 -18.34
N LYS A 153 -9.14 3.39 -18.21
CA LYS A 153 -10.59 3.34 -18.33
C LYS A 153 -11.28 4.25 -17.29
N LYS A 154 -10.81 4.22 -16.06
CA LYS A 154 -11.33 5.08 -14.97
C LYS A 154 -11.10 6.56 -15.26
N ILE A 155 -9.90 6.93 -15.69
CA ILE A 155 -9.56 8.32 -16.05
C ILE A 155 -10.41 8.79 -17.23
N LYS A 156 -10.50 8.00 -18.29
CA LYS A 156 -11.33 8.33 -19.46
C LYS A 156 -12.81 8.50 -19.09
N SER A 157 -13.33 7.64 -18.23
CA SER A 157 -14.70 7.73 -17.74
C SER A 157 -14.96 9.05 -16.99
N SER A 158 -14.00 9.45 -16.12
CA SER A 158 -14.09 10.71 -15.38
C SER A 158 -14.05 11.93 -16.30
N LEU A 159 -13.19 11.92 -17.31
CA LEU A 159 -13.05 13.02 -18.28
C LEU A 159 -14.20 13.08 -19.30
N SER A 160 -14.90 11.97 -19.50
CA SER A 160 -16.04 11.89 -20.44
C SER A 160 -17.38 12.24 -19.79
N TYR A 161 -17.38 12.56 -18.49
CA TYR A 161 -18.60 12.96 -17.79
C TYR A 161 -19.19 14.24 -18.41
N ASN A 162 -20.47 14.17 -18.77
CA ASN A 162 -21.20 15.30 -19.34
C ASN A 162 -22.23 15.83 -18.32
N PRO A 163 -21.99 16.99 -17.68
CA PRO A 163 -22.89 17.54 -16.69
C PRO A 163 -24.19 18.10 -17.29
N LEU A 164 -24.29 18.17 -18.63
CA LEU A 164 -25.47 18.69 -19.35
C LEU A 164 -26.45 17.56 -19.74
N ARG A 165 -26.18 16.33 -19.35
CA ARG A 165 -27.09 15.19 -19.57
C ARG A 165 -27.93 14.88 -18.35
#